data_7145b5c8c5b571e9565962174e1150d3
#
_entry.id   7145b5c8c5b571e9565962174e1150d3
#
_cell.length_a   1.000
_cell.length_b   1.000
_cell.length_c   1.000
_cell.angle_alpha   90.00
_cell.angle_beta   90.00
_cell.angle_gamma   90.00
#
_symmetry.space_group_name_H-M   'P 1'
#
loop_
_entity.id
_entity.type
_entity.pdbx_description
1 polymer ?
#
loop_
_entity_poly.entity_id
_entity_poly.type
_entity_poly.pdbx_seq_one_letter_code
_entity_poly.pdbx_strand_id
1 'polypeptide(L)'
;MWDRVPIGVPKLAEDWGGSKHLTTDLNAATHPEETIASSTLTLDKSCTAIANMDKVQSFWKSSTSGVLPGLARMQQSVKEQLGQADDKTEMPDEYIKLEKRVDALKQVHQKMLQVTSQYTNEAYDYPSNLRESFNDLGRTVSEKVTLLGQASSPAEAAAAMTAPPQAKPQPKTFNHAMARAALSASHTLNSAPHDGQEDPLATALEKFAIAEEKIGEARLAQDSAIQARYLAGWSTTLNTQIKFATNARRNVENARLSLDATKSKIKSGPGISLPGSHRESISDEDLTDAQRAEIEAKEDEFVAQTEEAVGVFKNVLDTPEPLRNLAELIAAQLEFHKKAYEILSELSPVVDQLQTEQEVSRHQPFSV
;
A
#
# COMPACT_ATOMS: atom_id res chain seq x y z
N MET A 1 33.93 -16.47 23.61
CA MET A 1 34.76 -15.34 23.92
C MET A 1 34.72 -14.43 22.70
N TRP A 2 33.71 -13.57 22.63
CA TRP A 2 33.49 -12.64 21.53
C TRP A 2 33.45 -11.25 22.14
N ASP A 3 34.49 -10.49 21.91
CA ASP A 3 34.64 -9.13 22.37
C ASP A 3 33.67 -8.19 21.62
N ARG A 4 32.95 -7.41 22.42
CA ARG A 4 32.04 -6.37 21.95
C ARG A 4 32.84 -5.14 21.53
N VAL A 5 32.72 -4.76 20.25
CA VAL A 5 33.15 -3.45 19.77
C VAL A 5 31.94 -2.51 19.84
N PRO A 6 32.00 -1.36 20.48
CA PRO A 6 30.92 -0.40 20.55
C PRO A 6 30.91 0.44 19.26
N ILE A 7 29.80 0.35 18.51
CA ILE A 7 29.55 1.22 17.37
C ILE A 7 29.00 2.55 17.87
N GLY A 8 29.82 3.59 17.81
CA GLY A 8 29.46 4.96 18.11
C GLY A 8 28.55 5.52 17.02
N VAL A 9 27.37 6.02 17.40
CA VAL A 9 26.45 6.75 16.54
C VAL A 9 26.91 8.19 16.45
N PRO A 10 27.16 8.81 15.27
CA PRO A 10 27.41 10.23 15.16
C PRO A 10 26.10 11.01 15.30
N LYS A 11 26.04 11.94 16.25
CA LYS A 11 25.02 13.00 16.33
C LYS A 11 25.20 13.94 15.14
N LEU A 12 24.19 14.05 14.30
CA LEU A 12 24.06 15.13 13.34
C LEU A 12 23.42 16.34 14.04
N ALA A 13 24.17 17.42 14.11
CA ALA A 13 23.76 18.69 14.65
C ALA A 13 22.80 19.41 13.70
N GLU A 14 21.82 20.06 14.33
CA GLU A 14 20.94 21.08 13.76
C GLU A 14 21.78 22.28 13.30
N ASP A 15 21.55 22.74 12.06
CA ASP A 15 21.61 24.16 11.69
C ASP A 15 21.20 24.32 10.21
N TRP A 16 20.02 24.83 9.96
CA TRP A 16 19.66 25.55 8.74
C TRP A 16 18.66 26.66 9.10
N GLY A 17 19.21 27.78 9.59
CA GLY A 17 18.54 29.05 9.55
C GLY A 17 19.10 29.88 8.38
N GLY A 18 18.23 30.56 7.65
CA GLY A 18 18.70 31.59 6.70
C GLY A 18 17.75 31.87 5.53
N SER A 19 16.73 32.66 5.83
CA SER A 19 15.93 33.45 4.89
C SER A 19 16.79 34.19 3.88
N LYS A 20 16.32 34.31 2.61
CA LYS A 20 16.29 35.60 1.87
C LYS A 20 15.42 35.51 0.62
N HIS A 21 14.49 36.46 0.54
CA HIS A 21 13.72 36.91 -0.60
C HIS A 21 14.59 37.18 -1.85
N LEU A 22 14.08 36.86 -3.03
CA LEU A 22 14.34 37.59 -4.25
C LEU A 22 13.13 37.46 -5.18
N THR A 23 12.40 38.55 -5.28
CA THR A 23 11.45 38.92 -6.33
C THR A 23 12.20 39.22 -7.61
N THR A 24 11.75 38.72 -8.74
CA THR A 24 11.92 39.39 -10.04
C THR A 24 10.80 39.01 -10.99
N ASP A 25 10.06 40.02 -11.40
CA ASP A 25 9.12 40.05 -12.51
C ASP A 25 9.80 39.72 -13.85
N LEU A 26 9.03 39.20 -14.79
CA LEU A 26 8.93 39.66 -16.19
C LEU A 26 8.05 38.76 -17.04
N ASN A 27 6.85 39.22 -17.27
CA ASN A 27 6.11 39.52 -18.53
C ASN A 27 6.27 38.60 -19.78
N ALA A 28 5.08 38.24 -20.25
CA ALA A 28 4.53 38.29 -21.61
C ALA A 28 4.90 37.20 -22.62
N ALA A 29 3.85 36.42 -22.96
CA ALA A 29 3.41 36.27 -24.35
C ALA A 29 2.12 35.38 -24.44
N THR A 30 1.01 36.06 -24.75
CA THR A 30 -0.02 35.80 -25.78
C THR A 30 -0.71 34.45 -25.90
N HIS A 31 -2.05 34.60 -25.76
CA HIS A 31 -3.19 33.74 -26.02
C HIS A 31 -3.24 33.02 -27.40
N PRO A 32 -4.12 31.96 -27.58
CA PRO A 32 -5.50 32.33 -27.88
C PRO A 32 -6.58 31.57 -27.07
N GLU A 33 -7.69 32.24 -26.99
CA GLU A 33 -8.96 31.97 -26.39
C GLU A 33 -9.64 30.70 -26.95
N GLU A 34 -10.19 29.87 -26.06
CA GLU A 34 -11.42 29.13 -26.36
C GLU A 34 -12.49 29.48 -25.34
N THR A 35 -13.51 30.10 -25.88
CA THR A 35 -14.72 30.57 -25.25
C THR A 35 -15.56 29.37 -24.80
N ILE A 36 -15.72 29.15 -23.52
CA ILE A 36 -16.82 28.34 -22.99
C ILE A 36 -17.74 29.23 -22.18
N ALA A 37 -18.95 29.31 -22.68
CA ALA A 37 -20.05 30.09 -22.17
C ALA A 37 -20.34 29.84 -20.69
N SER A 38 -20.21 30.91 -19.91
CA SER A 38 -20.68 31.01 -18.54
C SER A 38 -22.21 31.18 -18.56
N SER A 39 -22.97 30.12 -18.39
CA SER A 39 -24.38 30.20 -18.04
C SER A 39 -24.54 30.34 -16.55
N THR A 40 -24.81 31.53 -16.10
CA THR A 40 -25.27 31.87 -14.77
C THR A 40 -26.61 31.21 -14.49
N LEU A 41 -26.60 30.09 -13.76
CA LEU A 41 -27.77 29.52 -13.12
C LEU A 41 -27.90 30.15 -11.74
N THR A 42 -28.67 31.22 -11.65
CA THR A 42 -29.19 31.74 -10.39
C THR A 42 -30.17 30.75 -9.79
N LEU A 43 -29.84 30.29 -8.60
CA LEU A 43 -30.56 29.33 -7.79
C LEU A 43 -31.94 29.88 -7.43
N ASP A 44 -32.97 29.20 -7.83
CA ASP A 44 -34.21 29.13 -7.11
C ASP A 44 -34.24 27.83 -6.26
N LYS A 45 -33.60 27.88 -5.08
CA LYS A 45 -33.52 26.75 -4.13
C LYS A 45 -34.73 26.59 -3.24
N SER A 46 -35.71 27.49 -3.32
CA SER A 46 -36.86 27.48 -2.42
C SER A 46 -38.08 26.68 -2.95
N CYS A 47 -38.21 26.53 -4.25
CA CYS A 47 -39.40 25.84 -4.82
C CYS A 47 -39.22 24.33 -4.99
N THR A 48 -37.99 23.82 -5.16
CA THR A 48 -37.76 22.37 -5.34
C THR A 48 -37.77 21.60 -4.02
N ALA A 49 -37.52 22.24 -2.89
CA ALA A 49 -37.60 21.61 -1.56
C ALA A 49 -39.03 21.32 -1.15
N ILE A 50 -40.00 22.16 -1.53
CA ILE A 50 -41.41 22.02 -1.16
C ILE A 50 -42.08 20.94 -2.04
N ALA A 51 -41.76 20.84 -3.30
CA ALA A 51 -42.33 19.82 -4.23
C ALA A 51 -41.84 18.39 -3.91
N ASN A 52 -40.69 18.24 -3.23
CA ASN A 52 -40.20 16.94 -2.77
C ASN A 52 -40.81 16.51 -1.42
N MET A 53 -41.26 17.44 -0.60
CA MET A 53 -41.93 17.12 0.67
C MET A 53 -43.31 16.46 0.47
N ASP A 54 -44.06 16.86 -0.53
CA ASP A 54 -45.35 16.22 -0.85
C ASP A 54 -45.22 14.80 -1.38
N LYS A 55 -44.17 14.52 -2.14
CA LYS A 55 -43.87 13.15 -2.61
C LYS A 55 -43.35 12.27 -1.46
N VAL A 56 -42.64 12.82 -0.53
CA VAL A 56 -42.21 12.13 0.70
C VAL A 56 -43.42 11.85 1.58
N GLN A 57 -44.33 12.81 1.76
CA GLN A 57 -45.55 12.60 2.56
C GLN A 57 -46.52 11.58 1.91
N SER A 58 -46.66 11.54 0.60
CA SER A 58 -47.47 10.53 -0.07
C SER A 58 -46.87 9.11 -0.01
N PHE A 59 -45.56 8.99 -0.02
CA PHE A 59 -44.86 7.73 0.19
C PHE A 59 -45.07 7.22 1.62
N TRP A 60 -45.12 8.11 2.61
CA TRP A 60 -45.37 7.78 4.03
C TRP A 60 -46.80 7.38 4.33
N LYS A 61 -47.76 7.90 3.60
CA LYS A 61 -49.19 7.57 3.79
C LYS A 61 -49.60 6.21 3.19
N SER A 62 -48.87 5.66 2.23
CA SER A 62 -49.15 4.35 1.64
C SER A 62 -48.50 3.16 2.33
N SER A 63 -47.67 3.38 3.37
CA SER A 63 -46.89 2.33 4.05
C SER A 63 -47.36 2.17 5.51
N THR A 64 -48.67 1.92 5.74
CA THR A 64 -49.22 1.75 7.08
C THR A 64 -49.15 0.34 7.67
N SER A 65 -48.21 -0.50 7.23
CA SER A 65 -47.99 -1.79 7.93
C SER A 65 -46.56 -2.36 7.76
N GLY A 66 -45.57 -1.58 8.12
CA GLY A 66 -44.20 -2.10 8.14
C GLY A 66 -43.17 -1.00 8.07
N VAL A 67 -43.02 -0.25 9.13
CA VAL A 67 -41.82 0.61 9.26
C VAL A 67 -40.63 -0.32 9.17
N LEU A 68 -39.99 -0.30 8.02
CA LEU A 68 -38.78 -1.08 7.77
C LEU A 68 -37.80 -0.84 8.95
N PRO A 69 -37.32 -1.87 9.65
CA PRO A 69 -36.44 -1.71 10.80
C PRO A 69 -35.21 -0.84 10.53
N GLY A 70 -34.84 -0.70 9.25
CA GLY A 70 -33.79 0.18 8.78
C GLY A 70 -34.07 1.66 8.93
N LEU A 71 -35.33 2.10 8.80
CA LEU A 71 -35.67 3.53 8.94
C LEU A 71 -35.64 3.99 10.41
N ALA A 72 -36.08 3.15 11.34
CA ALA A 72 -36.02 3.44 12.78
C ALA A 72 -34.54 3.57 13.24
N ARG A 73 -33.67 2.66 12.82
CA ARG A 73 -32.21 2.72 13.07
C ARG A 73 -31.56 3.96 12.46
N MET A 74 -31.94 4.33 11.24
CA MET A 74 -31.44 5.53 10.56
C MET A 74 -31.88 6.80 11.31
N GLN A 75 -33.11 6.88 11.77
CA GLN A 75 -33.59 8.01 12.58
C GLN A 75 -32.85 8.10 13.92
N GLN A 76 -32.62 6.96 14.59
CA GLN A 76 -31.87 6.91 15.83
C GLN A 76 -30.41 7.35 15.63
N SER A 77 -29.76 6.88 14.60
CA SER A 77 -28.40 7.31 14.26
C SER A 77 -28.30 8.82 14.01
N VAL A 78 -29.29 9.40 13.32
CA VAL A 78 -29.34 10.85 13.09
C VAL A 78 -29.58 11.62 14.40
N LYS A 79 -30.47 11.15 15.28
CA LYS A 79 -30.69 11.76 16.61
C LYS A 79 -29.42 11.73 17.45
N GLU A 80 -28.69 10.63 17.45
CA GLU A 80 -27.40 10.53 18.16
C GLU A 80 -26.34 11.49 17.61
N GLN A 81 -26.25 11.64 16.29
CA GLN A 81 -25.32 12.60 15.67
C GLN A 81 -25.67 14.05 15.96
N LEU A 82 -26.98 14.35 16.21
CA LEU A 82 -27.46 15.69 16.59
C LEU A 82 -27.43 15.94 18.11
N GLY A 83 -26.96 14.97 18.92
CA GLY A 83 -26.91 15.09 20.38
C GLY A 83 -28.31 15.13 21.04
N GLN A 84 -29.33 14.62 20.37
CA GLN A 84 -30.72 14.61 20.82
C GLN A 84 -31.18 13.25 21.38
N ALA A 85 -30.25 12.32 21.61
CA ALA A 85 -30.55 11.01 22.18
C ALA A 85 -30.22 11.02 23.67
N ASP A 86 -31.24 11.02 24.50
CA ASP A 86 -31.11 11.10 25.97
C ASP A 86 -30.73 9.76 26.62
N ASP A 87 -30.90 8.60 25.92
CA ASP A 87 -30.69 7.25 26.46
C ASP A 87 -29.93 6.39 25.43
N LYS A 88 -28.63 6.61 25.28
CA LYS A 88 -27.77 5.78 24.45
C LYS A 88 -27.28 4.55 25.22
N THR A 89 -27.56 3.36 24.71
CA THR A 89 -27.04 2.13 25.31
C THR A 89 -25.50 2.11 25.21
N GLU A 90 -24.85 1.96 26.37
CA GLU A 90 -23.38 1.91 26.46
C GLU A 90 -22.86 0.56 26.04
N MET A 91 -21.69 0.57 25.38
CA MET A 91 -20.99 -0.64 25.00
C MET A 91 -20.15 -1.15 26.18
N PRO A 92 -20.02 -2.47 26.35
CA PRO A 92 -19.13 -3.04 27.36
C PRO A 92 -17.69 -2.60 27.18
N ASP A 93 -16.97 -2.32 28.27
CA ASP A 93 -15.57 -1.90 28.25
C ASP A 93 -14.63 -2.88 27.51
N GLU A 94 -14.90 -4.18 27.64
CA GLU A 94 -14.14 -5.22 26.96
C GLU A 94 -14.31 -5.11 25.45
N TYR A 95 -15.54 -4.93 24.97
CA TYR A 95 -15.85 -4.73 23.57
C TYR A 95 -15.09 -3.51 23.02
N ILE A 96 -15.17 -2.35 23.70
CA ILE A 96 -14.51 -1.10 23.27
C ILE A 96 -12.99 -1.29 23.18
N LYS A 97 -12.37 -1.99 24.13
CA LYS A 97 -10.93 -2.26 24.13
C LYS A 97 -10.51 -3.13 22.95
N LEU A 98 -11.25 -4.20 22.70
CA LEU A 98 -10.98 -5.11 21.58
C LEU A 98 -11.23 -4.45 20.24
N GLU A 99 -12.30 -3.68 20.09
CA GLU A 99 -12.60 -2.90 18.88
C GLU A 99 -11.45 -1.97 18.50
N LYS A 100 -10.92 -1.19 19.46
CA LYS A 100 -9.76 -0.31 19.23
C LYS A 100 -8.52 -1.08 18.77
N ARG A 101 -8.29 -2.28 19.33
CA ARG A 101 -7.16 -3.14 18.92
C ARG A 101 -7.35 -3.67 17.50
N VAL A 102 -8.56 -4.07 17.13
CA VAL A 102 -8.89 -4.51 15.75
C VAL A 102 -8.73 -3.36 14.76
N ASP A 103 -9.19 -2.15 15.12
CA ASP A 103 -8.99 -0.97 14.28
C ASP A 103 -7.49 -0.64 14.09
N ALA A 104 -6.70 -0.75 15.15
CA ALA A 104 -5.24 -0.60 15.05
C ALA A 104 -4.62 -1.66 14.15
N LEU A 105 -5.01 -2.93 14.27
CA LEU A 105 -4.54 -4.02 13.40
C LEU A 105 -4.90 -3.77 11.94
N LYS A 106 -6.12 -3.30 11.67
CA LYS A 106 -6.55 -2.91 10.32
C LYS A 106 -5.67 -1.81 9.73
N GLN A 107 -5.37 -0.77 10.51
CA GLN A 107 -4.50 0.32 10.08
C GLN A 107 -3.07 -0.17 9.79
N VAL A 108 -2.54 -1.09 10.60
CA VAL A 108 -1.23 -1.71 10.37
C VAL A 108 -1.21 -2.43 9.02
N HIS A 109 -2.23 -3.26 8.76
CA HIS A 109 -2.33 -3.97 7.47
C HIS A 109 -2.40 -3.01 6.29
N GLN A 110 -3.21 -1.96 6.38
CA GLN A 110 -3.36 -0.96 5.32
C GLN A 110 -2.07 -0.18 5.06
N LYS A 111 -1.38 0.27 6.12
CA LYS A 111 -0.12 1.01 6.00
C LYS A 111 0.97 0.15 5.37
N MET A 112 1.10 -1.10 5.78
CA MET A 112 2.08 -2.01 5.21
C MET A 112 1.79 -2.31 3.75
N LEU A 113 0.53 -2.61 3.38
CA LEU A 113 0.14 -2.83 1.99
C LEU A 113 0.38 -1.61 1.11
N GLN A 114 0.13 -0.41 1.61
CA GLN A 114 0.34 0.82 0.86
C GLN A 114 1.78 0.94 0.32
N VAL A 115 2.76 0.53 1.11
CA VAL A 115 4.17 0.57 0.71
C VAL A 115 4.58 -0.70 -0.03
N THR A 116 4.27 -1.86 0.54
CA THR A 116 4.77 -3.13 0.02
C THR A 116 4.10 -3.57 -1.29
N SER A 117 2.94 -2.99 -1.63
CA SER A 117 2.32 -3.20 -2.95
C SER A 117 3.22 -2.76 -4.12
N GLN A 118 4.24 -1.93 -3.87
CA GLN A 118 5.23 -1.57 -4.89
C GLN A 118 6.00 -2.79 -5.43
N TYR A 119 6.17 -3.84 -4.64
CA TYR A 119 6.76 -5.10 -5.11
C TYR A 119 5.97 -5.81 -6.23
N THR A 120 4.74 -5.37 -6.52
CA THR A 120 3.98 -5.84 -7.69
C THR A 120 4.37 -5.14 -8.99
N ASN A 121 5.10 -4.03 -8.89
CA ASN A 121 5.58 -3.26 -10.04
C ASN A 121 7.06 -3.58 -10.25
N GLU A 122 7.39 -4.34 -11.28
CA GLU A 122 8.77 -4.69 -11.64
C GLU A 122 9.68 -3.46 -11.73
N ALA A 123 9.15 -2.34 -12.21
CA ALA A 123 9.91 -1.13 -12.48
C ALA A 123 9.88 -0.11 -11.30
N TYR A 124 9.58 -0.52 -10.06
CA TYR A 124 9.43 0.44 -8.96
C TYR A 124 10.72 1.19 -8.61
N ASP A 125 11.89 0.62 -8.90
CA ASP A 125 13.21 1.20 -8.71
C ASP A 125 13.89 1.63 -10.02
N TYR A 126 13.20 1.46 -11.16
CA TYR A 126 13.74 1.82 -12.47
C TYR A 126 13.80 3.33 -12.62
N PRO A 127 14.96 3.90 -13.05
CA PRO A 127 15.09 5.35 -13.20
C PRO A 127 14.13 5.90 -14.27
N SER A 128 13.22 6.79 -13.86
CA SER A 128 12.20 7.38 -14.73
C SER A 128 12.75 8.27 -15.86
N ASN A 129 14.00 8.75 -15.71
CA ASN A 129 14.69 9.58 -16.66
C ASN A 129 15.45 8.80 -17.74
N LEU A 130 15.58 7.47 -17.60
CA LEU A 130 16.12 6.63 -18.64
C LEU A 130 15.09 6.50 -19.76
N ARG A 131 15.24 7.29 -20.80
CA ARG A 131 14.49 7.11 -22.03
C ARG A 131 14.98 5.82 -22.71
N GLU A 132 14.03 5.07 -23.26
CA GLU A 132 14.25 3.79 -23.95
C GLU A 132 15.12 3.88 -25.22
N SER A 133 15.89 4.96 -25.40
CA SER A 133 16.85 5.12 -26.52
C SER A 133 17.93 4.03 -26.56
N PHE A 134 18.05 3.24 -25.49
CA PHE A 134 18.89 2.03 -25.44
C PHE A 134 18.19 0.77 -25.92
N ASN A 135 16.94 0.88 -26.42
CA ASN A 135 16.10 -0.30 -26.68
C ASN A 135 16.68 -1.28 -27.70
N ASP A 136 17.41 -0.84 -28.71
CA ASP A 136 17.96 -1.75 -29.71
C ASP A 136 19.34 -2.29 -29.33
N LEU A 137 20.22 -1.45 -28.77
CA LEU A 137 21.55 -1.89 -28.34
C LEU A 137 21.48 -2.68 -27.02
N GLY A 138 20.69 -2.20 -26.06
CA GLY A 138 20.46 -2.87 -24.78
C GLY A 138 19.81 -4.24 -24.93
N ARG A 139 18.96 -4.43 -25.92
CA ARG A 139 18.27 -5.69 -26.21
C ARG A 139 19.24 -6.78 -26.65
N THR A 140 20.10 -6.47 -27.60
CA THR A 140 21.14 -7.39 -28.10
C THR A 140 22.16 -7.73 -27.01
N VAL A 141 22.40 -6.80 -26.12
CA VAL A 141 23.43 -6.84 -25.08
C VAL A 141 22.97 -7.67 -23.89
N SER A 142 21.76 -7.47 -23.36
CA SER A 142 21.22 -8.23 -22.24
C SER A 142 21.04 -9.72 -22.58
N GLU A 143 20.60 -10.05 -23.81
CA GLU A 143 20.48 -11.42 -24.27
C GLU A 143 21.85 -12.10 -24.36
N LYS A 144 22.86 -11.39 -24.86
CA LYS A 144 24.24 -11.92 -24.98
C LYS A 144 24.86 -12.12 -23.60
N VAL A 145 24.63 -11.25 -22.62
CA VAL A 145 25.12 -11.43 -21.25
C VAL A 145 24.45 -12.63 -20.58
N THR A 146 23.15 -12.79 -20.74
CA THR A 146 22.44 -13.94 -20.18
C THR A 146 22.96 -15.27 -20.80
N LEU A 147 23.16 -15.28 -22.10
CA LEU A 147 23.69 -16.46 -22.82
C LEU A 147 25.15 -16.72 -22.45
N LEU A 148 26.00 -15.70 -22.33
CA LEU A 148 27.38 -15.81 -21.88
C LEU A 148 27.48 -16.28 -20.42
N GLY A 149 26.60 -15.79 -19.54
CA GLY A 149 26.54 -16.22 -18.14
C GLY A 149 26.04 -17.66 -17.96
N GLN A 150 25.36 -18.23 -18.96
CA GLN A 150 24.87 -19.62 -18.98
C GLN A 150 25.82 -20.55 -19.76
N ALA A 151 26.75 -20.01 -20.54
CA ALA A 151 27.68 -20.79 -21.34
C ALA A 151 28.69 -21.55 -20.46
N SER A 152 28.70 -22.87 -20.59
CA SER A 152 29.58 -23.76 -19.85
C SER A 152 30.88 -24.06 -20.64
N SER A 153 30.96 -23.64 -21.91
CA SER A 153 32.08 -23.89 -22.79
C SER A 153 32.38 -22.71 -23.73
N PRO A 154 33.64 -22.56 -24.23
CA PRO A 154 33.98 -21.53 -25.19
C PRO A 154 33.18 -21.61 -26.51
N ALA A 155 32.73 -22.79 -26.91
CA ALA A 155 31.91 -22.99 -28.09
C ALA A 155 30.47 -22.46 -27.89
N GLU A 156 29.92 -22.67 -26.73
CA GLU A 156 28.59 -22.10 -26.33
C GLU A 156 28.67 -20.58 -26.21
N ALA A 157 29.75 -20.03 -25.68
CA ALA A 157 29.96 -18.59 -25.61
C ALA A 157 30.03 -17.97 -27.03
N ALA A 158 30.73 -18.60 -27.96
CA ALA A 158 30.80 -18.17 -29.37
C ALA A 158 29.43 -18.28 -30.07
N ALA A 159 28.65 -19.32 -29.80
CA ALA A 159 27.29 -19.49 -30.32
C ALA A 159 26.34 -18.42 -29.72
N ALA A 160 26.47 -18.08 -28.44
CA ALA A 160 25.71 -17.02 -27.77
C ALA A 160 25.96 -15.64 -28.40
N MET A 161 27.19 -15.35 -28.83
CA MET A 161 27.56 -14.11 -29.51
C MET A 161 26.91 -13.96 -30.89
N THR A 162 26.62 -15.06 -31.55
CA THR A 162 26.07 -15.08 -32.93
C THR A 162 24.55 -15.34 -32.97
N ALA A 163 23.94 -15.69 -31.87
CA ALA A 163 22.49 -15.95 -31.78
C ALA A 163 21.65 -14.71 -32.16
N PRO A 164 20.56 -14.87 -32.94
CA PRO A 164 19.65 -13.78 -33.23
C PRO A 164 18.89 -13.34 -31.97
N PRO A 165 18.60 -12.03 -31.80
CA PRO A 165 17.90 -11.52 -30.62
C PRO A 165 16.48 -12.12 -30.49
N GLN A 166 16.18 -12.67 -29.32
CA GLN A 166 14.83 -13.14 -29.01
C GLN A 166 13.94 -11.99 -28.50
N ALA A 167 12.67 -11.98 -28.90
CA ALA A 167 11.74 -10.88 -28.64
C ALA A 167 11.14 -10.89 -27.22
N LYS A 168 11.91 -11.21 -26.17
CA LYS A 168 11.45 -11.12 -24.79
C LYS A 168 11.52 -9.66 -24.30
N PRO A 169 10.50 -9.16 -23.56
CA PRO A 169 10.61 -7.86 -22.92
C PRO A 169 11.77 -7.88 -21.91
N GLN A 170 12.59 -6.83 -21.94
CA GLN A 170 13.72 -6.72 -21.03
C GLN A 170 13.25 -6.37 -19.61
N PRO A 171 13.84 -6.99 -18.58
CA PRO A 171 13.51 -6.65 -17.20
C PRO A 171 13.80 -5.18 -16.89
N LYS A 172 12.83 -4.53 -16.22
CA LYS A 172 12.92 -3.11 -15.84
C LYS A 172 13.22 -2.97 -14.35
N THR A 173 14.43 -3.34 -13.95
CA THR A 173 14.95 -3.08 -12.60
C THR A 173 16.18 -2.18 -12.68
N PHE A 174 16.53 -1.54 -11.57
CA PHE A 174 17.72 -0.69 -11.50
C PHE A 174 19.00 -1.47 -11.81
N ASN A 175 19.14 -2.69 -11.31
CA ASN A 175 20.30 -3.54 -11.54
C ASN A 175 20.43 -3.92 -13.03
N HIS A 176 19.34 -4.29 -13.69
CA HIS A 176 19.37 -4.56 -15.12
C HIS A 176 19.69 -3.30 -15.95
N ALA A 177 19.27 -2.10 -15.48
CA ALA A 177 19.67 -0.86 -16.13
C ALA A 177 21.17 -0.60 -16.00
N MET A 178 21.75 -0.85 -14.81
CA MET A 178 23.21 -0.76 -14.60
C MET A 178 23.97 -1.77 -15.45
N ALA A 179 23.50 -3.00 -15.51
CA ALA A 179 24.08 -4.05 -16.35
C ALA A 179 24.18 -3.62 -17.82
N ARG A 180 23.07 -3.12 -18.38
CA ARG A 180 23.01 -2.61 -19.75
C ARG A 180 23.96 -1.42 -19.99
N ALA A 181 24.00 -0.48 -19.05
CA ALA A 181 24.86 0.69 -19.14
C ALA A 181 26.35 0.30 -19.11
N ALA A 182 26.72 -0.58 -18.18
CA ALA A 182 28.09 -1.06 -18.04
C ALA A 182 28.56 -1.83 -19.29
N LEU A 183 27.71 -2.68 -19.83
CA LEU A 183 28.05 -3.46 -21.02
C LEU A 183 28.14 -2.57 -22.27
N SER A 184 27.25 -1.58 -22.40
CA SER A 184 27.36 -0.56 -23.48
C SER A 184 28.64 0.26 -23.36
N ALA A 185 29.07 0.61 -22.16
CA ALA A 185 30.31 1.34 -21.89
C ALA A 185 31.54 0.46 -22.24
N SER A 186 31.55 -0.82 -21.81
CA SER A 186 32.59 -1.78 -22.19
C SER A 186 32.73 -1.91 -23.71
N HIS A 187 31.61 -2.07 -24.41
CA HIS A 187 31.60 -2.13 -25.87
C HIS A 187 32.16 -0.83 -26.51
N THR A 188 31.86 0.32 -25.96
CA THR A 188 32.36 1.61 -26.46
C THR A 188 33.87 1.70 -26.31
N LEU A 189 34.44 1.28 -25.18
CA LEU A 189 35.89 1.22 -24.96
C LEU A 189 36.58 0.25 -25.93
N ASN A 190 36.05 -0.97 -26.08
CA ASN A 190 36.59 -1.98 -26.97
C ASN A 190 36.47 -1.63 -28.45
N SER A 191 35.58 -0.72 -28.82
CA SER A 191 35.41 -0.23 -30.20
C SER A 191 36.30 0.96 -30.52
N ALA A 192 36.89 1.59 -29.50
CA ALA A 192 37.85 2.69 -29.70
C ALA A 192 39.18 2.16 -30.26
N PRO A 193 39.93 2.94 -31.05
CA PRO A 193 41.25 2.55 -31.51
C PRO A 193 42.17 2.29 -30.31
N HIS A 194 42.75 1.10 -30.24
CA HIS A 194 43.68 0.67 -29.19
C HIS A 194 44.79 -0.20 -29.74
N ASP A 195 45.91 -0.31 -29.03
CA ASP A 195 47.13 -0.98 -29.47
C ASP A 195 47.06 -2.53 -29.40
N GLY A 196 45.83 -3.10 -29.42
CA GLY A 196 45.61 -4.54 -29.40
C GLY A 196 45.67 -5.20 -28.02
N GLN A 197 45.84 -4.42 -26.95
CA GLN A 197 45.68 -4.90 -25.57
C GLN A 197 44.23 -4.75 -25.11
N GLU A 198 43.74 -5.72 -24.36
CA GLU A 198 42.41 -5.60 -23.72
C GLU A 198 42.44 -4.44 -22.71
N ASP A 199 41.41 -3.59 -22.75
CA ASP A 199 41.27 -2.50 -21.81
C ASP A 199 40.79 -3.04 -20.45
N PRO A 200 41.55 -2.87 -19.35
CA PRO A 200 41.17 -3.40 -18.04
C PRO A 200 39.85 -2.84 -17.54
N LEU A 201 39.49 -1.58 -17.86
CA LEU A 201 38.22 -0.99 -17.50
C LEU A 201 37.06 -1.61 -18.29
N ALA A 202 37.27 -1.88 -19.58
CA ALA A 202 36.28 -2.56 -20.41
C ALA A 202 35.97 -3.96 -19.86
N THR A 203 37.03 -4.69 -19.49
CA THR A 203 36.91 -6.03 -18.85
C THR A 203 36.20 -5.96 -17.49
N ALA A 204 36.53 -4.97 -16.65
CA ALA A 204 35.88 -4.77 -15.38
C ALA A 204 34.38 -4.45 -15.54
N LEU A 205 34.03 -3.58 -16.50
CA LEU A 205 32.64 -3.22 -16.81
C LEU A 205 31.82 -4.40 -17.33
N GLU A 206 32.42 -5.28 -18.14
CA GLU A 206 31.76 -6.49 -18.60
C GLU A 206 31.44 -7.44 -17.43
N LYS A 207 32.41 -7.68 -16.56
CA LYS A 207 32.21 -8.52 -15.36
C LYS A 207 31.20 -7.89 -14.39
N PHE A 208 31.23 -6.57 -14.23
CA PHE A 208 30.25 -5.84 -13.44
C PHE A 208 28.84 -5.96 -14.04
N ALA A 209 28.69 -5.85 -15.35
CA ALA A 209 27.41 -6.04 -16.03
C ALA A 209 26.83 -7.44 -15.78
N ILE A 210 27.65 -8.48 -15.84
CA ILE A 210 27.23 -9.86 -15.54
C ILE A 210 26.79 -10.00 -14.07
N ALA A 211 27.50 -9.36 -13.15
CA ALA A 211 27.14 -9.39 -11.73
C ALA A 211 25.79 -8.66 -11.49
N GLU A 212 25.60 -7.48 -12.07
CA GLU A 212 24.37 -6.70 -11.93
C GLU A 212 23.15 -7.38 -12.58
N GLU A 213 23.33 -8.09 -13.67
CA GLU A 213 22.28 -8.93 -14.28
C GLU A 213 21.84 -10.02 -13.29
N LYS A 214 22.78 -10.74 -12.68
CA LYS A 214 22.49 -11.77 -11.67
C LYS A 214 21.81 -11.20 -10.42
N ILE A 215 22.18 -9.99 -9.98
CA ILE A 215 21.54 -9.31 -8.86
C ILE A 215 20.12 -8.87 -9.26
N GLY A 216 19.94 -8.40 -10.48
CA GLY A 216 18.63 -8.08 -11.05
C GLY A 216 17.68 -9.27 -11.04
N GLU A 217 18.15 -10.44 -11.47
CA GLU A 217 17.40 -11.70 -11.40
C GLU A 217 17.07 -12.10 -9.95
N ALA A 218 18.03 -11.96 -9.03
CA ALA A 218 17.79 -12.23 -7.61
C ALA A 218 16.74 -11.26 -7.03
N ARG A 219 16.72 -10.00 -7.47
CA ARG A 219 15.70 -9.03 -7.08
C ARG A 219 14.30 -9.42 -7.60
N LEU A 220 14.18 -9.86 -8.86
CA LEU A 220 12.91 -10.36 -9.40
C LEU A 220 12.42 -11.60 -8.66
N ALA A 221 13.33 -12.48 -8.27
CA ALA A 221 12.99 -13.63 -7.42
C ALA A 221 12.48 -13.20 -6.02
N GLN A 222 13.12 -12.20 -5.41
CA GLN A 222 12.65 -11.58 -4.16
C GLN A 222 11.22 -11.03 -4.33
N ASP A 223 10.96 -10.25 -5.37
CA ASP A 223 9.65 -9.64 -5.62
C ASP A 223 8.57 -10.72 -5.77
N SER A 224 8.86 -11.77 -6.51
CA SER A 224 7.97 -12.92 -6.69
C SER A 224 7.69 -13.62 -5.36
N ALA A 225 8.72 -13.85 -4.53
CA ALA A 225 8.56 -14.46 -3.21
C ALA A 225 7.71 -13.57 -2.28
N ILE A 226 7.95 -12.25 -2.27
CA ILE A 226 7.18 -11.28 -1.47
C ILE A 226 5.72 -11.26 -1.92
N GLN A 227 5.45 -11.25 -3.23
CA GLN A 227 4.09 -11.29 -3.76
C GLN A 227 3.36 -12.56 -3.34
N ALA A 228 3.99 -13.73 -3.51
CA ALA A 228 3.36 -15.01 -3.25
C ALA A 228 3.16 -15.31 -1.76
N ARG A 229 4.15 -15.01 -0.92
CA ARG A 229 4.18 -15.45 0.48
C ARG A 229 3.73 -14.36 1.46
N TYR A 230 4.10 -13.10 1.20
CA TYR A 230 3.75 -11.98 2.08
C TYR A 230 2.47 -11.25 1.63
N LEU A 231 2.45 -10.68 0.41
CA LEU A 231 1.34 -9.83 -0.04
C LEU A 231 0.03 -10.62 -0.14
N ALA A 232 0.06 -11.83 -0.65
CA ALA A 232 -1.13 -12.68 -0.74
C ALA A 232 -1.71 -12.99 0.64
N GLY A 233 -0.87 -13.41 1.60
CA GLY A 233 -1.29 -13.69 2.98
C GLY A 233 -1.77 -12.44 3.71
N TRP A 234 -1.03 -11.34 3.61
CA TRP A 234 -1.36 -10.05 4.24
C TRP A 234 -2.69 -9.48 3.76
N SER A 235 -2.92 -9.53 2.44
CA SER A 235 -4.19 -9.11 1.83
C SER A 235 -5.34 -10.04 2.22
N THR A 236 -5.09 -11.33 2.33
CA THR A 236 -6.09 -12.30 2.76
C THR A 236 -6.55 -12.00 4.18
N THR A 237 -5.63 -11.76 5.12
CA THR A 237 -5.97 -11.39 6.49
C THR A 237 -6.83 -10.13 6.54
N LEU A 238 -6.48 -9.09 5.77
CA LEU A 238 -7.26 -7.85 5.70
C LEU A 238 -8.67 -8.09 5.12
N ASN A 239 -8.76 -8.84 4.03
CA ASN A 239 -10.00 -9.02 3.28
C ASN A 239 -10.93 -10.11 3.84
N THR A 240 -10.44 -10.96 4.73
CA THR A 240 -11.23 -12.01 5.39
C THR A 240 -11.40 -11.72 6.87
N GLN A 241 -10.40 -11.99 7.69
CA GLN A 241 -10.51 -11.93 9.15
C GLN A 241 -10.88 -10.52 9.65
N ILE A 242 -10.17 -9.48 9.21
CA ILE A 242 -10.46 -8.09 9.61
C ILE A 242 -11.80 -7.62 9.04
N LYS A 243 -12.19 -8.10 7.85
CA LYS A 243 -13.50 -7.83 7.29
C LYS A 243 -14.62 -8.51 8.10
N PHE A 244 -14.43 -9.74 8.57
CA PHE A 244 -15.38 -10.39 9.48
C PHE A 244 -15.55 -9.59 10.76
N ALA A 245 -14.47 -9.13 11.40
CA ALA A 245 -14.53 -8.25 12.55
C ALA A 245 -15.29 -6.94 12.27
N THR A 246 -15.07 -6.34 11.09
CA THR A 246 -15.80 -5.14 10.67
C THR A 246 -17.31 -5.41 10.50
N ASN A 247 -17.69 -6.58 10.01
CA ASN A 247 -19.09 -6.96 9.88
C ASN A 247 -19.73 -7.22 11.26
N ALA A 248 -19.05 -7.95 12.14
CA ALA A 248 -19.50 -8.18 13.51
C ALA A 248 -19.74 -6.85 14.24
N ARG A 249 -18.80 -5.90 14.15
CA ARG A 249 -18.98 -4.53 14.65
C ARG A 249 -20.25 -3.86 14.12
N ARG A 250 -20.50 -3.96 12.80
CA ARG A 250 -21.71 -3.40 12.19
C ARG A 250 -22.98 -4.06 12.71
N ASN A 251 -22.96 -5.36 13.00
CA ASN A 251 -24.10 -6.07 13.57
C ASN A 251 -24.41 -5.56 14.98
N VAL A 252 -23.38 -5.41 15.83
CA VAL A 252 -23.53 -4.83 17.18
C VAL A 252 -24.13 -3.43 17.11
N GLU A 253 -23.61 -2.56 16.26
CA GLU A 253 -24.12 -1.21 16.09
C GLU A 253 -25.57 -1.20 15.60
N ASN A 254 -25.93 -2.09 14.69
CA ASN A 254 -27.32 -2.24 14.23
C ASN A 254 -28.25 -2.74 15.35
N ALA A 255 -27.81 -3.68 16.18
CA ALA A 255 -28.57 -4.18 17.31
C ALA A 255 -28.75 -3.10 18.38
N ARG A 256 -27.69 -2.36 18.71
CA ARG A 256 -27.73 -1.21 19.61
C ARG A 256 -28.73 -0.15 19.14
N LEU A 257 -28.61 0.28 17.89
CA LEU A 257 -29.52 1.28 17.29
C LEU A 257 -30.98 0.78 17.26
N SER A 258 -31.19 -0.53 17.07
CA SER A 258 -32.51 -1.15 17.10
C SER A 258 -33.12 -1.11 18.50
N LEU A 259 -32.31 -1.41 19.52
CA LEU A 259 -32.69 -1.33 20.93
C LEU A 259 -33.04 0.11 21.34
N ASP A 260 -32.14 1.06 21.04
CA ASP A 260 -32.35 2.46 21.41
C ASP A 260 -33.55 3.06 20.66
N ALA A 261 -33.80 2.69 19.42
CA ALA A 261 -34.97 3.08 18.65
C ALA A 261 -36.26 2.50 19.26
N THR A 262 -36.26 1.25 19.75
CA THR A 262 -37.39 0.61 20.39
C THR A 262 -37.68 1.28 21.72
N LYS A 263 -36.66 1.51 22.57
CA LYS A 263 -36.79 2.27 23.83
C LYS A 263 -37.37 3.68 23.60
N SER A 264 -36.82 4.41 22.62
CA SER A 264 -37.30 5.76 22.27
C SER A 264 -38.75 5.77 21.76
N LYS A 265 -39.15 4.79 20.95
CA LYS A 265 -40.50 4.65 20.42
C LYS A 265 -41.51 4.37 21.53
N ILE A 266 -41.17 3.49 22.46
CA ILE A 266 -42.04 3.11 23.57
C ILE A 266 -42.17 4.28 24.56
N LYS A 267 -41.07 4.93 24.94
CA LYS A 267 -41.07 6.12 25.82
C LYS A 267 -41.81 7.32 25.23
N SER A 268 -41.81 7.49 23.89
CA SER A 268 -42.47 8.58 23.19
C SER A 268 -43.99 8.37 23.01
N GLY A 269 -44.48 7.14 23.21
CA GLY A 269 -45.89 6.78 22.98
C GLY A 269 -46.29 6.82 21.48
N PRO A 270 -47.50 6.36 21.10
CA PRO A 270 -47.96 6.36 19.70
C PRO A 270 -48.25 7.79 19.24
N GLY A 271 -47.37 8.34 18.40
CA GLY A 271 -47.56 9.63 17.73
C GLY A 271 -46.26 10.21 17.17
N ILE A 272 -46.38 11.02 16.09
CA ILE A 272 -45.25 11.76 15.53
C ILE A 272 -44.87 12.89 16.48
N SER A 273 -43.68 12.83 17.08
CA SER A 273 -43.14 13.92 17.90
C SER A 273 -42.79 15.10 17.00
N LEU A 274 -43.54 16.18 17.09
CA LEU A 274 -43.17 17.46 16.48
C LEU A 274 -42.06 18.12 17.32
N PRO A 275 -41.04 18.75 16.72
CA PRO A 275 -40.02 19.48 17.45
C PRO A 275 -40.70 20.58 18.32
N GLY A 276 -40.51 20.51 19.65
CA GLY A 276 -41.04 21.50 20.60
C GLY A 276 -42.25 21.05 21.44
N SER A 277 -42.79 19.84 21.28
CA SER A 277 -43.81 19.32 22.19
C SER A 277 -43.16 18.58 23.36
N HIS A 278 -43.22 19.14 24.57
CA HIS A 278 -42.94 18.41 25.79
C HIS A 278 -44.03 17.36 26.01
N ARG A 279 -43.74 16.11 25.73
CA ARG A 279 -44.55 14.97 26.15
C ARG A 279 -43.92 14.39 27.41
N GLU A 280 -44.76 14.09 28.41
CA GLU A 280 -44.32 13.29 29.56
C GLU A 280 -43.80 11.95 29.04
N SER A 281 -42.54 11.63 29.34
CA SER A 281 -41.94 10.31 29.06
C SER A 281 -42.65 9.28 29.97
N ILE A 282 -43.09 8.18 29.36
CA ILE A 282 -43.63 7.04 30.09
C ILE A 282 -42.51 6.51 31.01
N SER A 283 -42.79 6.37 32.30
CA SER A 283 -41.84 5.77 33.24
C SER A 283 -41.71 4.26 32.99
N ASP A 284 -40.58 3.67 33.35
CA ASP A 284 -40.35 2.22 33.19
C ASP A 284 -41.39 1.36 33.95
N GLU A 285 -42.04 1.93 35.00
CA GLU A 285 -43.09 1.27 35.78
C GLU A 285 -44.43 1.20 35.04
N ASP A 286 -44.69 2.09 34.09
CA ASP A 286 -45.96 2.20 33.36
C ASP A 286 -45.97 1.39 32.04
N LEU A 287 -44.87 0.64 31.73
CA LEU A 287 -44.77 -0.18 30.54
C LEU A 287 -45.70 -1.40 30.61
N THR A 288 -46.41 -1.66 29.52
CA THR A 288 -47.17 -2.91 29.36
C THR A 288 -46.25 -4.12 29.26
N ASP A 289 -46.75 -5.31 29.63
CA ASP A 289 -45.98 -6.58 29.52
C ASP A 289 -45.48 -6.84 28.07
N ALA A 290 -46.27 -6.47 27.05
CA ALA A 290 -45.90 -6.60 25.65
C ALA A 290 -44.72 -5.67 25.26
N GLN A 291 -44.72 -4.43 25.81
CA GLN A 291 -43.65 -3.46 25.59
C GLN A 291 -42.34 -3.87 26.29
N ARG A 292 -42.44 -4.40 27.50
CA ARG A 292 -41.28 -4.98 28.22
C ARG A 292 -40.68 -6.16 27.45
N ALA A 293 -41.51 -7.07 26.98
CA ALA A 293 -41.03 -8.20 26.17
C ALA A 293 -40.38 -7.77 24.85
N GLU A 294 -40.88 -6.66 24.20
CA GLU A 294 -40.24 -6.14 22.99
C GLU A 294 -38.85 -5.54 23.28
N ILE A 295 -38.69 -4.81 24.41
CA ILE A 295 -37.40 -4.27 24.87
C ILE A 295 -36.44 -5.42 25.21
N GLU A 296 -36.86 -6.38 26.02
CA GLU A 296 -36.08 -7.54 26.45
C GLU A 296 -35.53 -8.34 25.23
N ALA A 297 -36.41 -8.59 24.26
CA ALA A 297 -35.97 -9.26 23.01
C ALA A 297 -34.89 -8.48 22.25
N LYS A 298 -34.90 -7.14 22.30
CA LYS A 298 -33.87 -6.31 21.70
C LYS A 298 -32.59 -6.21 22.53
N GLU A 299 -32.71 -6.27 23.84
CA GLU A 299 -31.58 -6.38 24.75
C GLU A 299 -30.84 -7.72 24.54
N ASP A 300 -31.58 -8.82 24.47
CA ASP A 300 -31.04 -10.14 24.19
C ASP A 300 -30.31 -10.18 22.83
N GLU A 301 -30.90 -9.57 21.77
CA GLU A 301 -30.28 -9.45 20.46
C GLU A 301 -28.97 -8.65 20.55
N PHE A 302 -28.97 -7.52 21.27
CA PHE A 302 -27.78 -6.70 21.45
C PHE A 302 -26.69 -7.43 22.24
N VAL A 303 -27.02 -8.11 23.32
CA VAL A 303 -26.08 -8.90 24.11
C VAL A 303 -25.47 -10.01 23.26
N ALA A 304 -26.30 -10.79 22.54
CA ALA A 304 -25.84 -11.89 21.69
C ALA A 304 -24.87 -11.41 20.59
N GLN A 305 -25.21 -10.30 19.89
CA GLN A 305 -24.33 -9.72 18.87
C GLN A 305 -23.03 -9.18 19.46
N THR A 306 -23.07 -8.64 20.68
CA THR A 306 -21.87 -8.13 21.36
C THR A 306 -20.95 -9.28 21.78
N GLU A 307 -21.48 -10.36 22.33
CA GLU A 307 -20.71 -11.57 22.68
C GLU A 307 -20.07 -12.21 21.44
N GLU A 308 -20.85 -12.35 20.37
CA GLU A 308 -20.34 -12.84 19.08
C GLU A 308 -19.18 -11.98 18.58
N ALA A 309 -19.33 -10.66 18.59
CA ALA A 309 -18.30 -9.73 18.14
C ALA A 309 -17.04 -9.81 19.01
N VAL A 310 -17.16 -9.91 20.33
CA VAL A 310 -16.04 -10.11 21.25
C VAL A 310 -15.29 -11.39 20.91
N GLY A 311 -15.99 -12.48 20.64
CA GLY A 311 -15.40 -13.74 20.19
C GLY A 311 -14.63 -13.60 18.88
N VAL A 312 -15.21 -12.92 17.88
CA VAL A 312 -14.58 -12.64 16.60
C VAL A 312 -13.34 -11.75 16.77
N PHE A 313 -13.41 -10.70 17.58
CA PHE A 313 -12.28 -9.79 17.83
C PHE A 313 -11.11 -10.51 18.49
N LYS A 314 -11.36 -11.33 19.51
CA LYS A 314 -10.32 -12.16 20.14
C LYS A 314 -9.66 -13.06 19.12
N ASN A 315 -10.45 -13.78 18.33
CA ASN A 315 -9.95 -14.71 17.32
C ASN A 315 -9.04 -14.00 16.28
N VAL A 316 -9.43 -12.82 15.80
CA VAL A 316 -8.65 -12.03 14.86
C VAL A 316 -7.35 -11.51 15.48
N LEU A 317 -7.39 -11.10 16.76
CA LEU A 317 -6.23 -10.55 17.45
C LEU A 317 -5.21 -11.63 17.87
N ASP A 318 -5.67 -12.84 18.11
CA ASP A 318 -4.83 -13.96 18.56
C ASP A 318 -4.26 -14.80 17.39
N THR A 319 -4.65 -14.49 16.15
CA THR A 319 -4.12 -15.18 14.98
C THR A 319 -2.63 -14.91 14.77
N PRO A 320 -1.79 -15.94 14.53
CA PRO A 320 -0.37 -15.78 14.27
C PRO A 320 -0.05 -15.33 12.82
N GLU A 321 -1.05 -15.29 11.94
CA GLU A 321 -0.85 -15.06 10.50
C GLU A 321 -0.10 -13.75 10.16
N PRO A 322 -0.36 -12.60 10.81
CA PRO A 322 0.39 -11.38 10.53
C PRO A 322 1.90 -11.51 10.81
N LEU A 323 2.26 -12.21 11.90
CA LEU A 323 3.67 -12.46 12.25
C LEU A 323 4.32 -13.44 11.27
N ARG A 324 3.61 -14.49 10.84
CA ARG A 324 4.11 -15.42 9.82
C ARG A 324 4.36 -14.70 8.49
N ASN A 325 3.41 -13.91 8.05
CA ASN A 325 3.56 -13.14 6.81
C ASN A 325 4.75 -12.16 6.90
N LEU A 326 4.95 -11.49 8.03
CA LEU A 326 6.10 -10.61 8.24
C LEU A 326 7.42 -11.39 8.22
N ALA A 327 7.46 -12.59 8.79
CA ALA A 327 8.63 -13.45 8.73
C ALA A 327 8.97 -13.85 7.28
N GLU A 328 7.98 -14.13 6.45
CA GLU A 328 8.20 -14.42 5.02
C GLU A 328 8.75 -13.21 4.24
N LEU A 329 8.29 -11.99 4.55
CA LEU A 329 8.86 -10.76 3.98
C LEU A 329 10.35 -10.64 4.33
N ILE A 330 10.69 -10.83 5.61
CA ILE A 330 12.07 -10.77 6.11
C ILE A 330 12.93 -11.86 5.46
N ALA A 331 12.41 -13.09 5.34
CA ALA A 331 13.12 -14.20 4.71
C ALA A 331 13.44 -13.92 3.24
N ALA A 332 12.49 -13.38 2.48
CA ALA A 332 12.70 -13.02 1.08
C ALA A 332 13.77 -11.92 0.92
N GLN A 333 13.75 -10.89 1.78
CA GLN A 333 14.77 -9.84 1.80
C GLN A 333 16.15 -10.39 2.17
N LEU A 334 16.21 -11.26 3.17
CA LEU A 334 17.47 -11.88 3.62
C LEU A 334 18.10 -12.72 2.50
N GLU A 335 17.31 -13.51 1.78
CA GLU A 335 17.77 -14.32 0.65
C GLU A 335 18.35 -13.45 -0.46
N PHE A 336 17.67 -12.37 -0.83
CA PHE A 336 18.16 -11.41 -1.82
C PHE A 336 19.50 -10.76 -1.40
N HIS A 337 19.57 -10.21 -0.19
CA HIS A 337 20.78 -9.54 0.27
C HIS A 337 21.96 -10.50 0.41
N LYS A 338 21.70 -11.75 0.82
CA LYS A 338 22.72 -12.79 0.87
C LYS A 338 23.26 -13.09 -0.56
N LYS A 339 22.36 -13.25 -1.53
CA LYS A 339 22.74 -13.52 -2.91
C LYS A 339 23.50 -12.37 -3.54
N ALA A 340 23.05 -11.13 -3.32
CA ALA A 340 23.74 -9.94 -3.78
C ALA A 340 25.14 -9.82 -3.16
N TYR A 341 25.27 -10.09 -1.87
CA TYR A 341 26.57 -10.12 -1.19
C TYR A 341 27.52 -11.16 -1.78
N GLU A 342 27.07 -12.39 -2.02
CA GLU A 342 27.86 -13.46 -2.63
C GLU A 342 28.38 -13.03 -4.01
N ILE A 343 27.51 -12.50 -4.87
CA ILE A 343 27.87 -12.06 -6.23
C ILE A 343 28.91 -10.93 -6.21
N LEU A 344 28.71 -9.91 -5.37
CA LEU A 344 29.63 -8.78 -5.28
C LEU A 344 30.96 -9.16 -4.61
N SER A 345 30.94 -10.10 -3.66
CA SER A 345 32.15 -10.61 -3.03
C SER A 345 33.04 -11.40 -3.97
N GLU A 346 32.46 -12.06 -4.98
CA GLU A 346 33.21 -12.73 -6.05
C GLU A 346 33.79 -11.73 -7.06
N LEU A 347 33.09 -10.62 -7.31
CA LEU A 347 33.51 -9.59 -8.25
C LEU A 347 34.61 -8.69 -7.71
N SER A 348 34.54 -8.28 -6.44
CA SER A 348 35.45 -7.29 -5.83
C SER A 348 36.93 -7.62 -6.06
N PRO A 349 37.44 -8.84 -5.74
CA PRO A 349 38.85 -9.15 -5.92
C PRO A 349 39.28 -9.14 -7.40
N VAL A 350 38.36 -9.40 -8.33
CA VAL A 350 38.68 -9.36 -9.76
C VAL A 350 38.91 -7.93 -10.22
N VAL A 351 38.10 -6.98 -9.76
CA VAL A 351 38.28 -5.56 -10.07
C VAL A 351 39.55 -5.02 -9.42
N ASP A 352 39.83 -5.40 -8.17
CA ASP A 352 41.05 -5.01 -7.45
C ASP A 352 42.31 -5.52 -8.17
N GLN A 353 42.26 -6.73 -8.73
CA GLN A 353 43.36 -7.28 -9.53
C GLN A 353 43.57 -6.47 -10.82
N LEU A 354 42.51 -6.17 -11.57
CA LEU A 354 42.59 -5.36 -12.79
C LEU A 354 43.12 -3.95 -12.52
N GLN A 355 42.73 -3.36 -11.41
CA GLN A 355 43.26 -2.07 -10.95
C GLN A 355 44.79 -2.18 -10.73
N THR A 356 45.25 -3.20 -9.98
CA THR A 356 46.67 -3.41 -9.67
C THR A 356 47.47 -3.61 -10.96
N GLU A 357 46.98 -4.41 -11.89
CA GLU A 357 47.62 -4.65 -13.18
C GLU A 357 47.77 -3.35 -14.00
N GLN A 358 46.74 -2.51 -14.00
CA GLN A 358 46.78 -1.21 -14.69
C GLN A 358 47.77 -0.23 -14.03
N GLU A 359 47.85 -0.22 -12.70
CA GLU A 359 48.83 0.60 -11.95
C GLU A 359 50.26 0.17 -12.23
N VAL A 360 50.55 -1.14 -12.27
CA VAL A 360 51.85 -1.70 -12.57
C VAL A 360 52.26 -1.37 -14.02
N SER A 361 51.36 -1.52 -14.98
CA SER A 361 51.62 -1.21 -16.39
C SER A 361 51.94 0.28 -16.60
N ARG A 362 51.31 1.17 -15.83
CA ARG A 362 51.57 2.62 -15.85
C ARG A 362 52.96 2.99 -15.33
N HIS A 363 53.54 2.20 -14.41
CA HIS A 363 54.82 2.46 -13.79
C HIS A 363 56.00 1.81 -14.52
N GLN A 364 55.77 0.98 -15.55
CA GLN A 364 56.86 0.46 -16.39
C GLN A 364 57.32 1.58 -17.32
N PRO A 365 58.60 2.06 -17.22
CA PRO A 365 59.13 3.03 -18.17
C PRO A 365 59.18 2.39 -19.55
N PHE A 366 58.72 3.12 -20.56
CA PHE A 366 58.88 2.74 -21.97
C PHE A 366 60.34 2.34 -22.20
N SER A 367 60.57 1.05 -22.38
CA SER A 367 61.87 0.55 -22.90
C SER A 367 61.90 0.93 -24.35
N VAL A 368 62.62 1.98 -24.68
CA VAL A 368 62.94 2.45 -26.06
C VAL A 368 63.92 1.48 -26.70
#